data_e65d0f2e41b25ea2b7ea2bfcb084c41d
#
_entry.id   e65d0f2e41b25ea2b7ea2bfcb084c41d
#
_cell.length_a   1.000
_cell.length_b   1.000
_cell.length_c   1.000
_cell.angle_alpha   90.00
_cell.angle_beta   90.00
_cell.angle_gamma   90.00
#
_symmetry.space_group_name_H-M   'P 1'
#
loop_
_entity.id
_entity.type
_entity.pdbx_description
1 polymer ?
#
loop_
_entity_poly.entity_id
_entity_poly.type
_entity_poly.pdbx_seq_one_letter_code
_entity_poly.pdbx_strand_id
1 'polypeptide(L)'
;MKRKHAMPFGAELIDGGGVRFRRWAPGVDAVGLKLDEAAELPMLTAGQGWFELTHPTAHAGCRDRFRLPDGLLVPDPVSRSNPDDVHGASEVIDPAAFEWSDDDWRGRPWEEAVIYELHV
;
A
#
# COMPACT_ATOMS: atom_id res chain seq x y z
N MET A 1 7.39 -5.64 -21.99
CA MET A 1 6.69 -4.34 -21.83
C MET A 1 6.44 -4.12 -20.35
N LYS A 2 7.12 -3.14 -19.76
CA LYS A 2 6.88 -2.79 -18.34
C LYS A 2 5.54 -2.07 -18.22
N ARG A 3 4.59 -2.66 -17.52
CA ARG A 3 3.32 -2.01 -17.18
C ARG A 3 3.48 -1.32 -15.83
N LYS A 4 3.23 -0.01 -15.79
CA LYS A 4 3.09 0.72 -14.54
C LYS A 4 1.62 0.59 -14.10
N HIS A 5 1.39 -0.07 -12.97
CA HIS A 5 0.07 -0.16 -12.38
C HIS A 5 -0.15 1.02 -11.45
N ALA A 6 -1.26 1.73 -11.63
CA ALA A 6 -1.69 2.73 -10.67
C ALA A 6 -2.09 2.03 -9.36
N MET A 7 -1.69 2.63 -8.23
CA MET A 7 -2.05 2.17 -6.90
C MET A 7 -2.99 3.20 -6.27
N PRO A 8 -4.31 3.14 -6.53
CA PRO A 8 -5.24 4.20 -6.13
C PRO A 8 -5.49 4.25 -4.61
N PHE A 9 -5.02 3.25 -3.86
CA PHE A 9 -5.16 3.13 -2.41
C PHE A 9 -3.93 2.41 -1.82
N GLY A 10 -3.75 2.55 -0.51
CA GLY A 10 -2.55 2.13 0.18
C GLY A 10 -1.41 3.12 -0.03
N ALA A 11 -0.17 2.65 0.10
CA ALA A 11 1.04 3.44 -0.11
C ALA A 11 1.46 3.41 -1.58
N GLU A 12 1.61 4.60 -2.18
CA GLU A 12 2.05 4.77 -3.57
C GLU A 12 3.23 5.72 -3.63
N LEU A 13 4.33 5.28 -4.22
CA LEU A 13 5.48 6.14 -4.52
C LEU A 13 5.10 7.18 -5.58
N ILE A 14 5.46 8.44 -5.35
CA ILE A 14 5.14 9.55 -6.22
C ILE A 14 6.36 9.89 -7.09
N ASP A 15 6.10 10.14 -8.37
CA ASP A 15 7.14 10.64 -9.28
C ASP A 15 7.69 11.99 -8.74
N GLY A 16 9.00 12.05 -8.55
CA GLY A 16 9.66 13.22 -7.94
C GLY A 16 9.92 13.12 -6.45
N GLY A 17 9.47 12.06 -5.80
CA GLY A 17 9.77 11.73 -4.42
C GLY A 17 8.58 11.84 -3.47
N GLY A 18 8.64 11.08 -2.40
CA GLY A 18 7.58 10.96 -1.41
C GLY A 18 6.63 9.80 -1.65
N VAL A 19 5.71 9.64 -0.73
CA VAL A 19 4.69 8.59 -0.75
C VAL A 19 3.33 9.19 -0.45
N ARG A 20 2.36 8.83 -1.24
CA ARG A 20 0.96 9.08 -0.98
C ARG A 20 0.36 7.86 -0.25
N PHE A 21 -0.19 8.09 0.94
CA PHE A 21 -0.94 7.11 1.71
C PHE A 21 -2.42 7.39 1.55
N ARG A 22 -3.19 6.38 1.23
CA ARG A 22 -4.62 6.51 0.99
C ARG A 22 -5.37 5.32 1.59
N ARG A 23 -6.35 5.61 2.45
CA ARG A 23 -7.15 4.61 3.15
C ARG A 23 -8.64 4.92 3.07
N TRP A 24 -9.42 3.90 2.79
CA TRP A 24 -10.87 3.98 2.91
C TRP A 24 -11.30 3.52 4.31
N ALA A 25 -11.99 4.39 5.03
CA ALA A 25 -12.48 4.15 6.39
C ALA A 25 -13.77 4.94 6.65
N PRO A 26 -14.89 4.56 5.99
CA PRO A 26 -16.13 5.35 6.01
C PRO A 26 -16.83 5.37 7.37
N GLY A 27 -16.48 4.48 8.28
CA GLY A 27 -17.07 4.37 9.62
C GLY A 27 -16.39 5.21 10.69
N VAL A 28 -15.40 6.02 10.34
CA VAL A 28 -14.66 6.86 11.31
C VAL A 28 -14.52 8.29 10.80
N ASP A 29 -14.38 9.23 11.74
CA ASP A 29 -14.28 10.67 11.44
C ASP A 29 -12.83 11.13 11.28
N ALA A 30 -11.86 10.36 11.73
CA ALA A 30 -10.44 10.70 11.66
C ALA A 30 -9.57 9.44 11.52
N VAL A 31 -8.44 9.60 10.84
CA VAL A 31 -7.38 8.60 10.73
C VAL A 31 -6.05 9.30 10.87
N GLY A 32 -5.14 8.74 11.67
CA GLY A 32 -3.75 9.17 11.77
C GLY A 32 -2.84 8.21 11.01
N LEU A 33 -1.75 8.73 10.47
CA LEU A 33 -0.67 7.95 9.86
C LEU A 33 0.53 7.93 10.80
N LYS A 34 1.00 6.75 11.15
CA LYS A 34 2.24 6.50 11.88
C LYS A 34 3.27 5.94 10.92
N LEU A 35 4.35 6.68 10.69
CA LEU A 35 5.49 6.25 9.89
C LEU A 35 6.68 5.96 10.78
N ASP A 36 7.22 4.75 10.70
CA ASP A 36 8.35 4.28 11.52
C ASP A 36 8.17 4.67 13.00
N GLU A 37 9.18 5.24 13.62
CA GLU A 37 9.13 5.76 15.00
C GLU A 37 8.78 7.28 15.07
N ALA A 38 8.43 7.89 13.93
CA ALA A 38 8.06 9.30 13.89
C ALA A 38 6.73 9.59 14.60
N ALA A 39 6.44 10.86 14.84
CA ALA A 39 5.17 11.30 15.37
C ALA A 39 4.02 10.97 14.40
N GLU A 40 2.84 10.74 14.95
CA GLU A 40 1.65 10.55 14.13
C GLU A 40 1.25 11.84 13.41
N LEU A 41 0.79 11.68 12.18
CA LEU A 41 0.31 12.76 11.33
C LEU A 41 -1.17 12.57 11.03
N PRO A 42 -2.01 13.60 11.19
CA PRO A 42 -3.41 13.49 10.80
C PRO A 42 -3.54 13.39 9.29
N MET A 43 -4.34 12.44 8.83
CA MET A 43 -4.71 12.33 7.43
C MET A 43 -5.86 13.29 7.09
N LEU A 44 -5.90 13.76 5.87
CA LEU A 44 -6.95 14.63 5.37
C LEU A 44 -8.10 13.81 4.78
N THR A 45 -9.32 14.26 5.02
CA THR A 45 -10.49 13.67 4.35
C THR A 45 -10.47 13.98 2.85
N ALA A 46 -10.66 12.95 2.04
CA ALA A 46 -10.70 13.05 0.58
C ALA A 46 -12.11 12.73 0.00
N GLY A 47 -13.13 12.78 0.85
CA GLY A 47 -14.53 12.51 0.49
C GLY A 47 -14.88 11.03 0.45
N GLN A 48 -16.16 10.72 0.61
CA GLN A 48 -16.72 9.36 0.50
C GLN A 48 -16.04 8.32 1.40
N GLY A 49 -15.57 8.72 2.58
CA GLY A 49 -14.88 7.84 3.53
C GLY A 49 -13.39 7.61 3.24
N TRP A 50 -12.82 8.32 2.28
CA TRP A 50 -11.39 8.28 2.01
C TRP A 50 -10.61 9.28 2.86
N PHE A 51 -9.44 8.84 3.30
CA PHE A 51 -8.42 9.64 3.95
C PHE A 51 -7.13 9.56 3.15
N GLU A 52 -6.42 10.68 3.05
CA GLU A 52 -5.21 10.79 2.25
C GLU A 52 -4.17 11.66 2.95
N LEU A 53 -2.90 11.29 2.79
CA LEU A 53 -1.75 12.09 3.20
C LEU A 53 -0.58 11.81 2.26
N THR A 54 0.03 12.86 1.74
CA THR A 54 1.28 12.78 0.99
C THR A 54 2.43 13.18 1.89
N HIS A 55 3.38 12.27 2.11
CA HIS A 55 4.57 12.53 2.91
C HIS A 55 5.79 12.71 2.00
N PRO A 56 6.42 13.90 1.99
CA PRO A 56 7.41 14.26 0.97
C PRO A 56 8.74 13.50 1.07
N THR A 57 9.08 12.98 2.23
CA THR A 57 10.35 12.28 2.47
C THR A 57 10.18 10.78 2.74
N ALA A 58 8.95 10.27 2.77
CA ALA A 58 8.73 8.85 2.85
C ALA A 58 9.20 8.16 1.56
N HIS A 59 9.64 6.92 1.68
CA HIS A 59 10.26 6.15 0.60
C HIS A 59 9.99 4.66 0.78
N ALA A 60 10.37 3.85 -0.20
CA ALA A 60 10.34 2.39 -0.07
C ALA A 60 11.18 1.92 1.13
N GLY A 61 10.64 1.00 1.93
CA GLY A 61 11.21 0.53 3.18
C GLY A 61 10.66 1.20 4.44
N CYS A 62 10.01 2.37 4.33
CA CYS A 62 9.29 2.95 5.48
C CYS A 62 8.18 2.01 5.94
N ARG A 63 7.97 1.97 7.26
CA ARG A 63 6.91 1.19 7.89
C ARG A 63 5.73 2.08 8.25
N ASP A 64 4.53 1.67 7.88
CA ASP A 64 3.32 2.44 8.10
C ASP A 64 2.25 1.67 8.87
N ARG A 65 1.52 2.41 9.69
CA ARG A 65 0.30 1.99 10.38
C ARG A 65 -0.69 3.13 10.42
N PHE A 66 -1.95 2.79 10.59
CA PHE A 66 -3.01 3.78 10.76
C PHE A 66 -3.53 3.79 12.19
N ARG A 67 -3.64 5.00 12.78
CA ARG A 67 -4.29 5.23 14.06
C ARG A 67 -5.77 5.46 13.85
N LEU A 68 -6.59 4.63 14.49
CA LEU A 68 -8.04 4.80 14.51
C LEU A 68 -8.50 5.59 15.74
N PRO A 69 -9.72 6.17 15.74
CA PRO A 69 -10.23 6.98 16.87
C PRO A 69 -10.35 6.23 18.20
N ASP A 70 -10.52 4.91 18.15
CA ASP A 70 -10.55 4.02 19.32
C ASP A 70 -9.17 3.77 19.94
N GLY A 71 -8.12 4.35 19.35
CA GLY A 71 -6.74 4.19 19.80
C GLY A 71 -5.99 3.00 19.22
N LEU A 72 -6.65 2.17 18.40
CA LEU A 72 -5.97 1.06 17.73
C LEU A 72 -4.98 1.56 16.68
N LEU A 73 -3.83 0.92 16.64
CA LEU A 73 -2.80 1.12 15.62
C LEU A 73 -2.77 -0.13 14.73
N VAL A 74 -3.25 0.01 13.51
CA VAL A 74 -3.48 -1.10 12.59
C VAL A 74 -2.63 -0.99 11.33
N PRO A 75 -2.22 -2.12 10.70
CA PRO A 75 -1.56 -2.08 9.40
C PRO A 75 -2.50 -1.59 8.29
N ASP A 76 -1.95 -1.35 7.13
CA ASP A 76 -2.75 -1.06 5.94
C ASP A 76 -3.51 -2.32 5.49
N PRO A 77 -4.84 -2.28 5.38
CA PRO A 77 -5.63 -3.43 4.92
C PRO A 77 -5.35 -3.83 3.47
N VAL A 78 -4.73 -2.97 2.70
CA VAL A 78 -4.30 -3.23 1.32
C VAL A 78 -2.78 -3.26 1.20
N SER A 79 -2.11 -3.59 2.30
CA SER A 79 -0.66 -3.73 2.35
C SER A 79 -0.15 -4.71 1.29
N ARG A 80 0.95 -4.35 0.66
CA ARG A 80 1.66 -5.20 -0.30
C ARG A 80 2.83 -5.94 0.33
N SER A 81 3.22 -5.54 1.52
CA SER A 81 4.27 -6.17 2.31
C SER A 81 4.01 -6.00 3.80
N ASN A 82 3.96 -7.11 4.52
CA ASN A 82 3.93 -7.17 5.98
C ASN A 82 5.11 -8.01 6.45
N PRO A 83 6.31 -7.41 6.56
CA PRO A 83 7.53 -8.18 6.72
C PRO A 83 7.68 -8.90 8.05
N ASP A 84 6.98 -8.44 9.09
CA ASP A 84 7.06 -9.06 10.41
C ASP A 84 5.91 -10.05 10.63
N ASP A 85 4.66 -9.57 10.49
CA ASP A 85 3.44 -10.31 10.82
C ASP A 85 2.24 -9.58 10.20
N VAL A 86 1.10 -10.27 10.06
CA VAL A 86 -0.17 -9.69 9.60
C VAL A 86 -0.70 -8.59 10.53
N HIS A 87 -0.28 -8.56 11.78
CA HIS A 87 -0.59 -7.51 12.76
C HIS A 87 0.51 -6.46 12.87
N GLY A 88 1.65 -6.69 12.24
CA GLY A 88 2.79 -5.80 12.19
C GLY A 88 2.56 -4.57 11.31
N ALA A 89 3.56 -3.72 11.24
CA ALA A 89 3.51 -2.58 10.33
C ALA A 89 3.55 -3.04 8.87
N SER A 90 2.82 -2.34 8.01
CA SER A 90 2.98 -2.46 6.58
C SER A 90 4.31 -1.84 6.14
N GLU A 91 4.82 -2.25 5.00
CA GLU A 91 6.02 -1.68 4.43
C GLU A 91 5.74 -1.11 3.05
N VAL A 92 6.18 0.13 2.83
CA VAL A 92 6.14 0.76 1.51
C VAL A 92 7.09 0.04 0.59
N ILE A 93 6.60 -0.47 -0.53
CA ILE A 93 7.42 -1.15 -1.54
C ILE A 93 7.56 -0.31 -2.81
N ASP A 94 8.67 -0.51 -3.51
CA ASP A 94 8.82 -0.05 -4.89
C ASP A 94 8.58 -1.22 -5.86
N PRO A 95 7.43 -1.29 -6.53
CA PRO A 95 7.15 -2.37 -7.46
C PRO A 95 8.04 -2.33 -8.71
N ALA A 96 8.74 -1.22 -8.96
CA ALA A 96 9.67 -1.10 -10.08
C ALA A 96 11.10 -1.56 -9.74
N ALA A 97 11.40 -1.77 -8.45
CA ALA A 97 12.73 -2.23 -8.01
C ALA A 97 13.02 -3.69 -8.37
N PHE A 98 11.99 -4.50 -8.61
CA PHE A 98 12.18 -5.89 -9.02
C PHE A 98 12.54 -5.98 -10.51
N GLU A 99 13.67 -6.59 -10.80
CA GLU A 99 14.10 -6.86 -12.16
C GLU A 99 13.50 -8.20 -12.63
N TRP A 100 12.49 -8.12 -13.49
CA TRP A 100 11.89 -9.28 -14.11
C TRP A 100 12.82 -9.85 -15.19
N SER A 101 12.97 -11.16 -15.19
CA SER A 101 13.78 -11.88 -16.20
C SER A 101 12.92 -12.58 -17.25
N ASP A 102 11.70 -12.10 -17.45
CA ASP A 102 10.68 -12.70 -18.29
C ASP A 102 10.36 -11.89 -19.56
N ASP A 103 11.31 -11.09 -20.04
CA ASP A 103 11.12 -10.24 -21.22
C ASP A 103 10.70 -11.02 -22.46
N ASP A 104 11.07 -12.30 -22.55
CA ASP A 104 10.69 -13.20 -23.65
C ASP A 104 9.32 -13.84 -23.47
N TRP A 105 8.70 -13.69 -22.30
CA TRP A 105 7.39 -14.25 -22.05
C TRP A 105 6.31 -13.60 -22.91
N ARG A 106 5.60 -14.41 -23.70
CA ARG A 106 4.53 -13.96 -24.60
C ARG A 106 3.14 -14.38 -24.12
N GLY A 107 3.04 -14.98 -22.94
CA GLY A 107 1.82 -15.58 -22.44
C GLY A 107 1.55 -16.97 -23.03
N ARG A 108 0.39 -17.50 -22.71
CA ARG A 108 -0.14 -18.73 -23.26
C ARG A 108 -1.54 -18.49 -23.81
N PRO A 109 -1.95 -19.22 -24.88
CA PRO A 109 -3.33 -19.20 -25.30
C PRO A 109 -4.27 -19.57 -24.15
N TRP A 110 -5.42 -18.91 -24.10
CA TRP A 110 -6.38 -19.11 -23.00
C TRP A 110 -6.86 -20.56 -22.90
N GLU A 111 -7.03 -21.22 -24.02
CA GLU A 111 -7.44 -22.64 -24.14
C GLU A 111 -6.43 -23.62 -23.53
N GLU A 112 -5.21 -23.21 -23.32
CA GLU A 112 -4.17 -23.98 -22.62
C GLU A 112 -4.16 -23.74 -21.11
N ALA A 113 -4.96 -22.78 -20.62
CA ALA A 113 -4.95 -22.41 -19.22
C ALA A 113 -5.67 -23.45 -18.35
N VAL A 114 -5.02 -23.87 -17.26
CA VAL A 114 -5.65 -24.64 -16.18
C VAL A 114 -5.63 -23.75 -14.93
N ILE A 115 -6.81 -23.40 -14.45
CA ILE A 115 -6.97 -22.58 -13.26
C ILE A 115 -7.32 -23.47 -12.09
N TYR A 116 -6.52 -23.41 -11.03
CA TYR A 116 -6.77 -24.09 -9.78
C TYR A 116 -6.83 -23.06 -8.65
N GLU A 117 -7.98 -22.96 -8.01
CA GLU A 117 -8.17 -22.09 -6.84
C GLU A 117 -8.07 -22.95 -5.58
N LEU A 118 -7.22 -22.53 -4.67
CA LEU A 118 -6.98 -23.20 -3.38
C LEU A 118 -7.10 -22.20 -2.25
N HIS A 119 -7.90 -22.58 -1.26
CA HIS A 119 -7.93 -21.91 0.03
C HIS A 119 -7.19 -22.78 1.06
N VAL A 120 -6.14 -22.24 1.69
CA VAL A 120 -5.33 -22.88 2.74
C VAL A 120 -5.65 -22.31 4.10
#